data_324749bf861605d6bd33e51cddda3127
#
_entry.id   324749bf861605d6bd33e51cddda3127
#
_cell.length_a   1.000
_cell.length_b   1.000
_cell.length_c   1.000
_cell.angle_alpha   90.00
_cell.angle_beta   90.00
_cell.angle_gamma   90.00
#
_symmetry.space_group_name_H-M   'P 1'
#
loop_
_entity.id
_entity.type
_entity.pdbx_description
1 polymer ?
#
loop_
_entity_poly.entity_id
_entity_poly.type
_entity_poly.pdbx_seq_one_letter_code
_entity_poly.pdbx_strand_id
1 'polypeptide(L)' 'MQQLKYVLHRTDDAIAELEQRRAHIETTLSELRLINDTVRGHLADKA' A
#
# COMPACT_ATOMS: atom_id res chain seq x y z
N MET A 1 -13.60 11.94 -30.52
CA MET A 1 -12.83 10.71 -30.42
C MET A 1 -11.49 10.91 -29.72
N GLN A 2 -10.78 12.02 -30.00
CA GLN A 2 -9.51 12.31 -29.31
C GLN A 2 -9.70 12.51 -27.82
N GLN A 3 -10.83 13.06 -27.41
CA GLN A 3 -11.13 13.30 -26.00
C GLN A 3 -11.24 12.02 -25.20
N LEU A 4 -11.79 10.97 -25.80
CA LEU A 4 -11.93 9.68 -25.12
C LEU A 4 -10.57 9.03 -24.90
N LYS A 5 -9.67 9.14 -25.88
CA LYS A 5 -8.31 8.62 -25.73
C LYS A 5 -7.54 9.36 -24.66
N TYR A 6 -7.73 10.67 -24.57
CA TYR A 6 -7.07 11.49 -23.56
C TYR A 6 -7.55 11.13 -22.15
N VAL A 7 -8.86 10.98 -21.99
CA VAL A 7 -9.43 10.59 -20.70
C VAL A 7 -8.94 9.20 -20.29
N LEU A 8 -8.96 8.26 -21.21
CA LEU A 8 -8.51 6.90 -20.96
C LEU A 8 -7.03 6.89 -20.53
N HIS A 9 -6.20 7.69 -21.22
CA HIS A 9 -4.78 7.78 -20.91
C HIS A 9 -4.54 8.31 -19.49
N ARG A 10 -5.28 9.35 -19.12
CA ARG A 10 -5.17 9.93 -17.78
C ARG A 10 -5.67 9.00 -16.70
N THR A 11 -6.75 8.31 -16.96
CA THR A 11 -7.29 7.35 -15.99
C THR A 11 -6.37 6.16 -15.83
N ASP A 12 -5.80 5.67 -16.91
CA ASP A 12 -4.82 4.57 -16.83
C ASP A 12 -3.60 4.97 -16.01
N ASP A 13 -3.08 6.17 -16.22
CA ASP A 13 -1.95 6.67 -15.45
C ASP A 13 -2.30 6.82 -13.98
N ALA A 14 -3.50 7.31 -13.68
CA ALA A 14 -3.97 7.47 -12.31
C ALA A 14 -4.11 6.10 -11.62
N ILE A 15 -4.65 5.12 -12.32
CA ILE A 15 -4.79 3.77 -11.78
C ILE A 15 -3.42 3.18 -11.48
N ALA A 16 -2.46 3.31 -12.40
CA ALA A 16 -1.11 2.79 -12.19
C ALA A 16 -0.45 3.44 -10.97
N GLU A 17 -0.60 4.74 -10.82
CA GLU A 17 -0.04 5.48 -9.68
C GLU A 17 -0.69 5.03 -8.37
N LEU A 18 -2.01 4.87 -8.37
CA LEU A 18 -2.72 4.43 -7.17
C LEU A 18 -2.36 3.00 -6.81
N GLU A 19 -2.17 2.13 -7.79
CA GLU A 19 -1.73 0.77 -7.53
C GLU A 19 -0.35 0.71 -6.91
N GLN A 20 0.57 1.59 -7.34
CA GLN A 20 1.89 1.68 -6.72
C GLN A 20 1.80 2.17 -5.29
N ARG A 21 0.96 3.15 -5.00
CA ARG A 21 0.73 3.62 -3.64
C ARG A 21 0.13 2.54 -2.77
N ARG A 22 -0.82 1.80 -3.31
CA ARG A 22 -1.45 0.70 -2.61
C ARG A 22 -0.42 -0.37 -2.25
N ALA A 23 0.43 -0.75 -3.19
CA ALA A 23 1.47 -1.73 -2.94
C ALA A 23 2.43 -1.25 -1.86
N HIS A 24 2.82 0.02 -1.90
CA HIS A 24 3.70 0.61 -0.91
C HIS A 24 3.05 0.60 0.48
N ILE A 25 1.77 0.98 0.55
CA ILE A 25 1.02 0.99 1.80
C ILE A 25 0.92 -0.44 2.36
N GLU A 26 0.65 -1.42 1.53
CA GLU A 26 0.57 -2.82 1.96
C GLU A 26 1.90 -3.31 2.52
N THR A 27 3.00 -2.95 1.88
CA THR A 27 4.35 -3.31 2.37
C THR A 27 4.61 -2.67 3.72
N THR A 28 4.34 -1.38 3.86
CA THR A 28 4.53 -0.65 5.11
C THR A 28 3.65 -1.24 6.21
N LEU A 29 2.41 -1.55 5.89
CA LEU A 29 1.48 -2.16 6.85
C LEU A 29 1.99 -3.51 7.33
N SER A 30 2.51 -4.33 6.44
CA SER A 30 3.09 -5.63 6.80
C SER A 30 4.27 -5.46 7.74
N GLU A 31 5.14 -4.49 7.46
CA GLU A 31 6.29 -4.21 8.31
C GLU A 31 5.85 -3.76 9.71
N LEU A 32 4.85 -2.88 9.79
CA LEU A 32 4.34 -2.39 11.07
C LEU A 32 3.69 -3.51 11.88
N ARG A 33 2.96 -4.40 11.22
CA ARG A 33 2.36 -5.56 11.88
C ARG A 33 3.42 -6.49 12.44
N LEU A 34 4.49 -6.70 11.69
CA LEU A 34 5.60 -7.53 12.17
C LEU A 34 6.25 -6.93 13.41
N ILE A 35 6.48 -5.62 13.41
CA ILE A 35 7.04 -4.90 14.56
C ILE A 35 6.10 -5.03 15.76
N ASN A 36 4.80 -4.82 15.57
CA ASN A 36 3.82 -4.93 16.64
C ASN A 36 3.79 -6.34 17.22
N ASP A 37 3.82 -7.35 16.37
CA ASP A 37 3.80 -8.74 16.83
C ASP A 37 5.06 -9.07 17.62
N THR A 38 6.21 -8.58 17.19
CA THR A 38 7.47 -8.77 17.88
C THR A 38 7.44 -8.12 19.28
N VAL A 39 6.93 -6.89 19.35
CA VAL A 39 6.82 -6.19 20.63
C VAL A 39 5.84 -6.88 21.56
N ARG A 40 4.70 -7.32 21.05
CA ARG A 40 3.73 -8.08 21.85
C ARG A 40 4.31 -9.36 22.40
N GLY A 41 5.09 -10.07 21.57
CA GLY A 41 5.79 -11.26 22.01
C GLY A 41 6.76 -10.98 23.14
N HIS A 42 7.51 -9.89 23.05
CA HIS A 42 8.42 -9.45 24.09
C HIS A 42 7.70 -9.12 25.39
N LEU A 43 6.59 -8.38 25.30
CA LEU A 43 5.81 -8.01 26.46
C LEU A 43 5.17 -9.24 27.12
N ALA A 44 4.70 -10.19 26.32
CA ALA A 44 4.13 -11.43 26.85
C ALA A 44 5.17 -12.26 27.58
N ASP A 45 6.40 -12.33 27.07
CA ASP A 45 7.48 -13.08 27.71
C ASP A 45 7.89 -12.49 29.04
N LYS A 46 7.75 -11.18 29.21
CA LYS A 46 8.11 -10.50 30.46
C LYS A 46 7.00 -10.50 31.49
N ALA A 47 5.80 -10.79 31.03
CA ALA A 47 4.66 -10.88 31.94
C ALA A 47 4.61 -12.23 32.61
#